data_bc8b0a6436a97d9ee2aa587a0fa989fe
#
_entry.id   bc8b0a6436a97d9ee2aa587a0fa989fe
#
_cell.length_a   1.000
_cell.length_b   1.000
_cell.length_c   1.000
_cell.angle_alpha   90.00
_cell.angle_beta   90.00
_cell.angle_gamma   90.00
#
_symmetry.space_group_name_H-M   'P 1'
#
loop_
_entity.id
_entity.type
_entity.pdbx_description
1 polymer ?
#
loop_
_entity_poly.entity_id
_entity_poly.type
_entity_poly.pdbx_seq_one_letter_code
_entity_poly.pdbx_strand_id
1 'polypeptide(L)'
;MEDMTLTLEQETEIKEKAIKLKAEKKLRKVYPMVVFGDTSCGEKEFYVAYMAEPSFLQFSKFMAASKKDEVTAMRTLAKDSFIDGDKELVDNESLFLFGLMSQLSEIITTR
;
A
#
# COMPACT_ATOMS: atom_id res chain seq x y z
N MET A 1 18.48 -1.89 -19.50
CA MET A 1 17.88 -1.84 -18.16
C MET A 1 16.37 -1.76 -18.30
N GLU A 2 15.67 -2.68 -17.68
CA GLU A 2 14.22 -2.68 -17.76
C GLU A 2 13.64 -1.51 -17.00
N ASP A 3 12.69 -0.84 -17.63
CA ASP A 3 11.94 0.21 -16.95
C ASP A 3 10.97 -0.42 -15.97
N MET A 4 11.11 -0.08 -14.70
CA MET A 4 10.17 -0.54 -13.66
C MET A 4 8.91 0.31 -13.74
N THR A 5 8.18 0.14 -14.84
CA THR A 5 6.95 0.87 -15.09
C THR A 5 5.85 -0.09 -15.52
N LEU A 6 4.64 0.27 -15.19
CA LEU A 6 3.47 -0.50 -15.60
C LEU A 6 3.12 -0.19 -17.04
N THR A 7 2.55 -1.18 -17.74
CA THR A 7 1.97 -0.94 -19.06
C THR A 7 0.69 -0.12 -18.87
N LEU A 8 0.23 0.50 -19.97
CA LEU A 8 -1.01 1.27 -19.93
C LEU A 8 -2.20 0.40 -19.51
N GLU A 9 -2.24 -0.85 -19.99
CA GLU A 9 -3.29 -1.79 -19.60
C GLU A 9 -3.26 -2.09 -18.12
N GLN A 10 -2.07 -2.33 -17.56
CA GLN A 10 -1.91 -2.60 -16.14
C GLN A 10 -2.35 -1.42 -15.28
N GLU A 11 -1.96 -0.21 -15.67
CA GLU A 11 -2.38 1.01 -14.96
C GLU A 11 -3.89 1.18 -15.00
N THR A 12 -4.50 0.93 -16.16
CA THR A 12 -5.95 1.06 -16.34
C THR A 12 -6.69 0.06 -15.46
N GLU A 13 -6.25 -1.20 -15.44
CA GLU A 13 -6.86 -2.24 -14.60
C GLU A 13 -6.78 -1.89 -13.12
N ILE A 14 -5.62 -1.39 -12.69
CA ILE A 14 -5.41 -1.02 -11.29
C ILE A 14 -6.33 0.13 -10.89
N LYS A 15 -6.42 1.16 -11.74
CA LYS A 15 -7.29 2.31 -11.49
C LYS A 15 -8.75 1.93 -11.47
N GLU A 16 -9.19 1.09 -12.41
CA GLU A 16 -10.56 0.61 -12.47
C GLU A 16 -10.94 -0.20 -11.24
N LYS A 17 -10.03 -1.08 -10.80
CA LYS A 17 -10.26 -1.87 -9.60
C LYS A 17 -10.34 -0.99 -8.36
N ALA A 18 -9.50 0.04 -8.27
CA ALA A 18 -9.55 0.98 -7.15
C ALA A 18 -10.88 1.72 -7.10
N ILE A 19 -11.38 2.16 -8.25
CA ILE A 19 -12.69 2.82 -8.35
C ILE A 19 -13.81 1.88 -7.94
N LYS A 20 -13.74 0.63 -8.40
CA LYS A 20 -14.74 -0.39 -8.06
C LYS A 20 -14.77 -0.67 -6.56
N LEU A 21 -13.60 -0.85 -5.94
CA LEU A 21 -13.49 -1.08 -4.50
C LEU A 21 -14.01 0.10 -3.69
N LYS A 22 -13.72 1.30 -4.15
CA LYS A 22 -14.20 2.53 -3.53
C LYS A 22 -15.74 2.56 -3.50
N ALA A 23 -16.37 2.19 -4.61
CA ALA A 23 -17.81 2.17 -4.72
C ALA A 23 -18.43 1.04 -3.90
N GLU A 24 -17.88 -0.17 -4.01
CA GLU A 24 -18.39 -1.35 -3.31
C GLU A 24 -18.33 -1.22 -1.79
N LYS A 25 -17.23 -0.66 -1.29
CA LYS A 25 -17.01 -0.52 0.15
C LYS A 25 -17.40 0.85 0.70
N LYS A 26 -17.94 1.71 -0.17
CA LYS A 26 -18.39 3.07 0.19
C LYS A 26 -17.31 3.88 0.90
N LEU A 27 -16.10 3.83 0.36
CA LEU A 27 -14.94 4.52 0.91
C LEU A 27 -14.77 5.89 0.25
N ARG A 28 -14.18 6.83 0.99
CA ARG A 28 -13.89 8.16 0.44
C ARG A 28 -12.76 8.09 -0.59
N LYS A 29 -11.73 7.30 -0.29
CA LYS A 29 -10.57 7.12 -1.18
C LYS A 29 -10.02 5.70 -1.07
N VAL A 30 -9.52 5.20 -2.20
CA VAL A 30 -8.74 3.96 -2.25
C VAL A 30 -7.43 4.28 -2.95
N TYR A 31 -6.32 3.92 -2.32
CA TYR A 31 -4.98 4.14 -2.85
C TYR A 31 -4.42 2.82 -3.38
N PRO A 32 -4.23 2.70 -4.69
CA PRO A 32 -3.52 1.54 -5.23
C PRO A 32 -2.02 1.75 -5.06
N MET A 33 -1.40 0.87 -4.28
CA MET A 33 0.04 0.91 -4.02
C MET A 33 0.73 -0.14 -4.87
N VAL A 34 1.71 0.27 -5.66
CA VAL A 34 2.43 -0.62 -6.56
C VAL A 34 3.89 -0.73 -6.10
N VAL A 35 4.35 -1.96 -5.90
CA VAL A 35 5.72 -2.24 -5.52
C VAL A 35 6.29 -3.22 -6.53
N PHE A 36 7.41 -2.87 -7.14
CA PHE A 36 8.07 -3.75 -8.09
C PHE A 36 8.95 -4.75 -7.35
N GLY A 37 8.79 -6.02 -7.66
CA GLY A 37 9.56 -7.09 -7.06
C GLY A 37 10.85 -7.35 -7.82
N ASP A 38 11.71 -8.14 -7.21
CA ASP A 38 12.96 -8.58 -7.83
C ASP A 38 12.77 -10.01 -8.36
N THR A 39 12.54 -10.13 -9.66
CA THR A 39 12.32 -11.42 -10.29
C THR A 39 13.53 -12.34 -10.19
N SER A 40 14.73 -11.78 -10.04
CA SER A 40 15.94 -12.57 -9.84
C SER A 40 15.96 -13.25 -8.47
N CYS A 41 15.21 -12.74 -7.52
CA CYS A 41 15.07 -13.32 -6.17
C CYS A 41 13.79 -14.15 -6.03
N GLY A 42 13.10 -14.43 -7.13
CA GLY A 42 11.87 -15.22 -7.11
C GLY A 42 10.62 -14.44 -6.76
N GLU A 43 10.70 -13.11 -6.73
CA GLU A 43 9.54 -12.27 -6.48
C GLU A 43 8.75 -12.04 -7.76
N LYS A 44 7.51 -11.59 -7.62
CA LYS A 44 6.71 -11.21 -8.78
C LYS A 44 7.29 -9.98 -9.44
N GLU A 45 6.92 -9.75 -10.70
CA GLU A 45 7.31 -8.54 -11.42
C GLU A 45 6.84 -7.29 -10.69
N PHE A 46 5.60 -7.32 -10.19
CA PHE A 46 5.09 -6.25 -9.34
C PHE A 46 3.99 -6.77 -8.43
N TYR A 47 3.75 -6.02 -7.35
CA TYR A 47 2.69 -6.29 -6.37
C TYR A 47 1.80 -5.06 -6.28
N VAL A 48 0.51 -5.28 -6.07
CA VAL A 48 -0.45 -4.18 -5.90
C VAL A 48 -1.23 -4.39 -4.60
N ALA A 49 -1.28 -3.37 -3.76
CA ALA A 49 -2.10 -3.36 -2.57
C ALA A 49 -3.07 -2.19 -2.64
N TYR A 50 -4.36 -2.46 -2.45
CA TYR A 50 -5.39 -1.44 -2.43
C TYR A 50 -5.65 -1.07 -0.98
N MET A 51 -5.39 0.20 -0.64
CA MET A 51 -5.43 0.70 0.74
C MET A 51 -6.55 1.71 0.89
N ALA A 52 -7.33 1.56 1.97
CA ALA A 52 -8.33 2.57 2.31
C ALA A 52 -7.64 3.77 2.96
N GLU A 53 -8.26 4.94 2.84
CA GLU A 53 -7.77 6.11 3.56
C GLU A 53 -7.91 5.86 5.07
N PRO A 54 -6.85 6.07 5.86
CA PRO A 54 -6.94 5.87 7.30
C PRO A 54 -7.96 6.82 7.94
N SER A 55 -8.74 6.31 8.90
CA SER A 55 -9.64 7.14 9.67
C SER A 55 -8.85 8.06 10.60
N PHE A 56 -9.50 9.08 11.12
CA PHE A 56 -8.86 9.98 12.09
C PHE A 56 -8.34 9.21 13.31
N LEU A 57 -9.12 8.23 13.78
CA LEU A 57 -8.71 7.41 14.93
C LEU A 57 -7.49 6.56 14.61
N GLN A 58 -7.47 5.92 13.44
CA GLN A 58 -6.32 5.13 13.01
C GLN A 58 -5.07 5.98 12.87
N PHE A 59 -5.23 7.18 12.31
CA PHE A 59 -4.12 8.11 12.16
C PHE A 59 -3.59 8.57 13.52
N SER A 60 -4.48 8.88 14.46
CA SER A 60 -4.09 9.28 15.82
C SER A 60 -3.33 8.19 16.55
N LYS A 61 -3.78 6.94 16.41
CA LYS A 61 -3.09 5.78 16.99
C LYS A 61 -1.71 5.60 16.38
N PHE A 62 -1.62 5.79 15.06
CA PHE A 62 -0.34 5.73 14.37
C PHE A 62 0.63 6.78 14.90
N MET A 63 0.18 8.02 15.03
CA MET A 63 1.02 9.11 15.52
C MET A 63 1.55 8.84 16.93
N ALA A 64 0.70 8.31 17.80
CA ALA A 64 1.11 7.96 19.16
C ALA A 64 2.11 6.81 19.17
N ALA A 65 1.86 5.76 18.38
CA ALA A 65 2.71 4.58 18.32
C ALA A 65 4.05 4.86 17.65
N SER A 66 4.07 5.75 16.64
CA SER A 66 5.28 6.04 15.87
C SER A 66 6.38 6.70 16.72
N LYS A 67 6.00 7.32 17.82
CA LYS A 67 6.96 7.91 18.75
C LYS A 67 7.82 6.85 19.44
N LYS A 68 7.28 5.64 19.56
CA LYS A 68 7.99 4.52 20.18
C LYS A 68 8.69 3.66 19.15
N ASP A 69 7.97 3.29 18.09
CA ASP A 69 8.49 2.42 17.04
C ASP A 69 7.76 2.74 15.74
N GLU A 70 8.40 3.55 14.92
CA GLU A 70 7.81 4.02 13.66
C GLU A 70 7.52 2.86 12.68
N VAL A 71 8.43 1.89 12.59
CA VAL A 71 8.26 0.77 11.66
C VAL A 71 7.07 -0.09 12.03
N THR A 72 6.95 -0.45 13.32
CA THR A 72 5.82 -1.25 13.81
C THR A 72 4.51 -0.49 13.65
N ALA A 73 4.50 0.81 13.96
CA ALA A 73 3.33 1.65 13.81
C ALA A 73 2.87 1.73 12.36
N MET A 74 3.82 1.91 11.43
CA MET A 74 3.54 1.97 10.00
C MET A 74 2.96 0.65 9.51
N ARG A 75 3.53 -0.47 9.94
CA ARG A 75 3.06 -1.80 9.55
C ARG A 75 1.65 -2.08 10.05
N THR A 76 1.34 -1.68 11.28
CA THR A 76 0.00 -1.81 11.83
C THR A 76 -1.00 -0.99 11.03
N LEU A 77 -0.63 0.25 10.71
CA LEU A 77 -1.48 1.11 9.89
C LEU A 77 -1.72 0.49 8.50
N ALA A 78 -0.68 -0.08 7.89
CA ALA A 78 -0.79 -0.74 6.59
C ALA A 78 -1.77 -1.93 6.65
N LYS A 79 -1.66 -2.76 7.67
CA LYS A 79 -2.56 -3.91 7.82
C LYS A 79 -4.01 -3.47 8.03
N ASP A 80 -4.21 -2.43 8.82
CA ASP A 80 -5.55 -1.91 9.10
C ASP A 80 -6.17 -1.24 7.88
N SER A 81 -5.35 -0.69 7.00
CA SER A 81 -5.82 0.01 5.80
C SER A 81 -5.97 -0.90 4.57
N PHE A 82 -5.36 -2.07 4.60
CA PHE A 82 -5.38 -3.00 3.47
C PHE A 82 -6.79 -3.52 3.23
N ILE A 83 -7.29 -3.41 2.00
CA ILE A 83 -8.63 -3.89 1.64
C ILE A 83 -8.62 -5.00 0.58
N ASP A 84 -7.66 -4.98 -0.33
CA ASP A 84 -7.57 -6.01 -1.36
C ASP A 84 -6.19 -5.95 -2.04
N GLY A 85 -5.86 -7.00 -2.79
CA GLY A 85 -4.63 -7.09 -3.55
C GLY A 85 -3.64 -8.08 -2.98
N ASP A 86 -2.36 -7.81 -3.17
CA ASP A 86 -1.27 -8.69 -2.74
C ASP A 86 -0.96 -8.47 -1.25
N LYS A 87 -1.52 -9.33 -0.42
CA LYS A 87 -1.34 -9.24 1.03
C LYS A 87 0.11 -9.39 1.45
N GLU A 88 0.92 -9.99 0.62
CA GLU A 88 2.36 -10.14 0.83
C GLU A 88 3.03 -8.80 1.12
N LEU A 89 2.54 -7.70 0.56
CA LEU A 89 3.09 -6.38 0.79
C LEU A 89 3.02 -5.94 2.24
N VAL A 90 2.05 -6.45 3.00
CA VAL A 90 1.92 -6.11 4.42
C VAL A 90 2.41 -7.25 5.33
N ASP A 91 2.44 -8.48 4.82
CA ASP A 91 2.85 -9.65 5.60
C ASP A 91 4.34 -9.96 5.48
N ASN A 92 4.95 -9.70 4.33
CA ASN A 92 6.37 -9.94 4.11
C ASN A 92 7.19 -8.73 4.55
N GLU A 93 8.06 -8.92 5.54
CA GLU A 93 8.86 -7.83 6.10
C GLU A 93 9.71 -7.10 5.07
N SER A 94 10.35 -7.85 4.18
CA SER A 94 11.21 -7.24 3.16
C SER A 94 10.41 -6.39 2.17
N LEU A 95 9.28 -6.91 1.69
CA LEU A 95 8.42 -6.16 0.78
C LEU A 95 7.84 -4.93 1.44
N PHE A 96 7.51 -5.04 2.73
CA PHE A 96 7.01 -3.90 3.48
C PHE A 96 8.09 -2.82 3.66
N LEU A 97 9.26 -3.20 4.16
CA LEU A 97 10.33 -2.26 4.47
C LEU A 97 10.93 -1.59 3.22
N PHE A 98 11.17 -2.37 2.18
CA PHE A 98 11.86 -1.86 0.99
C PHE A 98 10.93 -1.46 -0.14
N GLY A 99 9.62 -1.59 0.04
CA GLY A 99 8.66 -1.25 -0.98
C GLY A 99 7.51 -0.40 -0.48
N LEU A 100 6.59 -1.01 0.26
CA LEU A 100 5.32 -0.37 0.62
C LEU A 100 5.46 0.80 1.58
N MET A 101 6.39 0.71 2.51
CA MET A 101 6.55 1.71 3.57
C MET A 101 6.76 3.13 3.05
N SER A 102 7.56 3.29 2.00
CA SER A 102 7.82 4.61 1.42
C SER A 102 6.56 5.23 0.81
N GLN A 103 5.72 4.42 0.18
CA GLN A 103 4.47 4.88 -0.43
C GLN A 103 3.45 5.26 0.64
N LEU A 104 3.39 4.49 1.73
CA LEU A 104 2.53 4.81 2.86
C LEU A 104 2.91 6.13 3.51
N SER A 105 4.21 6.41 3.60
CA SER A 105 4.70 7.67 4.15
C SER A 105 4.16 8.87 3.39
N GLU A 106 4.05 8.76 2.06
CA GLU A 106 3.51 9.84 1.23
C GLU A 106 2.04 10.11 1.55
N ILE A 107 1.24 9.06 1.77
CA ILE A 107 -0.17 9.21 2.13
C ILE A 107 -0.32 9.92 3.47
N ILE A 108 0.49 9.52 4.43
CA ILE A 108 0.45 10.10 5.78
C ILE A 108 0.87 11.57 5.75
N THR A 109 1.89 11.90 4.97
CA THR A 109 2.42 13.25 4.87
C THR A 109 1.42 14.21 4.25
N THR A 110 0.55 13.73 3.37
CA THR A 110 -0.45 14.57 2.68
C THR A 110 -1.72 14.79 3.50
N ARG A 111 -1.86 14.12 4.63
CA ARG A 111 -2.98 14.37 5.52
C ARG A 111 -2.72 15.58 6.37
#